data_d312d77e5fe6103d1835eeee3340689e
#
_entry.id   d312d77e5fe6103d1835eeee3340689e
#
_cell.length_a   1.000
_cell.length_b   1.000
_cell.length_c   1.000
_cell.angle_alpha   90.00
_cell.angle_beta   90.00
_cell.angle_gamma   90.00
#
_symmetry.space_group_name_H-M   'P 1'
#
loop_
_entity.id
_entity.type
_entity.pdbx_description
1 polymer ?
#
loop_
_entity_poly.entity_id
_entity_poly.type
_entity_poly.pdbx_seq_one_letter_code
_entity_poly.pdbx_strand_id
1 'polypeptide(L)'
;MNKRDKQLQRNNIAQLLRISNRNRNVLKWSPNETIAHINMKFEICKQLKIWGHEFYTEAIFADSGLRADVIDADEAIIYEVYQTEGEDSLMRKAASYPLEVRFIAAGQRFEEK
;
A
#
# COMPACT_ATOMS: atom_id res chain seq x y z
N MET A 1 6.71 -19.09 -4.97
CA MET A 1 6.81 -19.08 -3.51
C MET A 1 5.81 -20.06 -2.93
N ASN A 2 6.23 -20.96 -2.05
CA ASN A 2 5.32 -21.92 -1.45
C ASN A 2 4.47 -21.28 -0.35
N LYS A 3 3.46 -22.01 0.11
CA LYS A 3 2.49 -21.50 1.09
C LYS A 3 3.13 -21.04 2.39
N ARG A 4 4.15 -21.77 2.85
CA ARG A 4 4.86 -21.44 4.10
C ARG A 4 5.66 -20.15 3.97
N ASP A 5 6.39 -19.98 2.85
CA ASP A 5 7.19 -18.79 2.59
C ASP A 5 6.32 -17.56 2.42
N LYS A 6 5.17 -17.75 1.77
CA LYS A 6 4.19 -16.69 1.58
C LYS A 6 3.65 -16.18 2.93
N GLN A 7 3.33 -17.11 3.84
CA GLN A 7 2.84 -16.75 5.16
C GLN A 7 3.92 -16.04 5.98
N LEU A 8 5.15 -16.49 5.87
CA LEU A 8 6.26 -15.85 6.57
C LEU A 8 6.45 -14.41 6.09
N GLN A 9 6.40 -14.18 4.78
CA GLN A 9 6.52 -12.84 4.22
C GLN A 9 5.39 -11.94 4.70
N ARG A 10 4.15 -12.44 4.70
CA ARG A 10 2.99 -11.70 5.21
C ARG A 10 3.19 -11.29 6.67
N ASN A 11 3.69 -12.21 7.49
CA ASN A 11 3.95 -11.95 8.89
C ASN A 11 5.05 -10.89 9.08
N ASN A 12 6.10 -10.96 8.26
CA ASN A 12 7.20 -9.99 8.31
C ASN A 12 6.70 -8.59 7.98
N ILE A 13 5.83 -8.45 6.98
CA ILE A 13 5.24 -7.15 6.63
C ILE A 13 4.40 -6.63 7.79
N ALA A 14 3.56 -7.48 8.39
CA ALA A 14 2.72 -7.07 9.51
C ALA A 14 3.55 -6.50 10.67
N GLN A 15 4.71 -7.10 10.94
CA GLN A 15 5.57 -6.68 12.04
C GLN A 15 6.21 -5.30 11.82
N LEU A 16 6.29 -4.83 10.59
CA LEU A 16 6.77 -3.48 10.28
C LEU A 16 5.77 -2.40 10.69
N LEU A 17 4.51 -2.77 10.86
CA LEU A 17 3.41 -1.85 11.11
C LEU A 17 3.13 -1.70 12.59
N ARG A 18 2.59 -0.55 12.98
CA ARG A 18 2.02 -0.36 14.32
C ARG A 18 0.95 -1.42 14.55
N ILE A 19 0.86 -1.92 15.77
CA ILE A 19 -0.11 -2.98 16.13
C ILE A 19 -1.53 -2.58 15.75
N SER A 20 -1.90 -1.33 15.99
CA SER A 20 -3.23 -0.80 15.64
C SER A 20 -3.51 -0.75 14.13
N ASN A 21 -2.49 -0.92 13.30
CA ASN A 21 -2.63 -0.87 11.84
C ASN A 21 -2.52 -2.24 11.17
N ARG A 22 -2.56 -3.31 11.95
CA ARG A 22 -2.44 -4.67 11.42
C ARG A 22 -3.79 -5.29 11.04
N ASN A 23 -4.69 -4.46 10.48
CA ASN A 23 -6.01 -4.90 10.00
C ASN A 23 -5.90 -5.34 8.54
N ARG A 24 -5.82 -6.64 8.33
CA ARG A 24 -5.65 -7.21 6.99
C ARG A 24 -6.90 -7.07 6.15
N ASN A 25 -6.71 -6.75 4.87
CA ASN A 25 -7.76 -6.77 3.86
C ASN A 25 -8.92 -5.81 4.16
N VAL A 26 -8.62 -4.69 4.78
CA VAL A 26 -9.60 -3.65 5.09
C VAL A 26 -9.26 -2.38 4.33
N LEU A 27 -10.22 -1.87 3.57
CA LEU A 27 -10.07 -0.59 2.88
C LEU A 27 -10.42 0.54 3.85
N LYS A 28 -9.45 1.39 4.13
CA LYS A 28 -9.62 2.54 5.01
C LYS A 28 -9.28 3.82 4.24
N TRP A 29 -9.90 4.92 4.63
CA TRP A 29 -9.55 6.23 4.10
C TRP A 29 -9.67 7.29 5.19
N SER A 30 -8.98 8.42 5.00
CA SER A 30 -9.05 9.53 5.92
C SER A 30 -10.17 10.50 5.50
N PRO A 31 -10.72 11.29 6.44
CA PRO A 31 -11.78 12.25 6.12
C PRO A 31 -11.39 13.29 5.07
N ASN A 32 -10.10 13.58 4.93
CA ASN A 32 -9.60 14.62 4.03
C ASN A 32 -9.15 14.08 2.67
N GLU A 33 -9.28 12.78 2.44
CA GLU A 33 -8.93 12.19 1.15
C GLU A 33 -9.93 12.58 0.07
N THR A 34 -9.44 12.84 -1.14
CA THR A 34 -10.34 13.11 -2.27
C THR A 34 -11.01 11.82 -2.75
N ILE A 35 -12.15 11.97 -3.41
CA ILE A 35 -12.86 10.82 -3.99
C ILE A 35 -11.98 10.11 -5.02
N ALA A 36 -11.25 10.86 -5.84
CA ALA A 36 -10.36 10.26 -6.83
C ALA A 36 -9.28 9.40 -6.17
N HIS A 37 -8.73 9.85 -5.04
CA HIS A 37 -7.73 9.10 -4.27
C HIS A 37 -8.33 7.81 -3.71
N ILE A 38 -9.51 7.91 -3.09
CA ILE A 38 -10.23 6.77 -2.53
C ILE A 38 -10.57 5.75 -3.62
N ASN A 39 -11.05 6.21 -4.77
CA ASN A 39 -11.39 5.33 -5.89
C ASN A 39 -10.19 4.55 -6.38
N MET A 40 -9.03 5.19 -6.47
CA MET A 40 -7.81 4.49 -6.88
C MET A 40 -7.37 3.47 -5.84
N LYS A 41 -7.44 3.79 -4.56
CA LYS A 41 -7.16 2.83 -3.49
C LYS A 41 -8.08 1.61 -3.60
N PHE A 42 -9.36 1.84 -3.86
CA PHE A 42 -10.32 0.76 -4.06
C PHE A 42 -9.94 -0.13 -5.25
N GLU A 43 -9.57 0.47 -6.38
CA GLU A 43 -9.16 -0.29 -7.56
C GLU A 43 -7.93 -1.17 -7.28
N ILE A 44 -6.96 -0.64 -6.56
CA ILE A 44 -5.76 -1.39 -6.17
C ILE A 44 -6.15 -2.56 -5.26
N CYS A 45 -6.92 -2.30 -4.22
CA CYS A 45 -7.34 -3.32 -3.26
C CYS A 45 -8.18 -4.41 -3.92
N LYS A 46 -9.06 -4.02 -4.83
CA LYS A 46 -9.88 -4.96 -5.59
C LYS A 46 -8.99 -5.93 -6.39
N GLN A 47 -7.98 -5.39 -7.06
CA GLN A 47 -7.07 -6.21 -7.84
C GLN A 47 -6.24 -7.14 -6.94
N LEU A 48 -5.76 -6.66 -5.80
CA LEU A 48 -5.02 -7.49 -4.85
C LEU A 48 -5.89 -8.63 -4.34
N LYS A 49 -7.15 -8.33 -4.05
CA LYS A 49 -8.10 -9.36 -3.63
C LYS A 49 -8.31 -10.42 -4.72
N ILE A 50 -8.42 -9.99 -5.98
CA ILE A 50 -8.57 -10.91 -7.12
C ILE A 50 -7.35 -11.84 -7.22
N TRP A 51 -6.15 -11.32 -6.98
CA TRP A 51 -4.93 -12.12 -7.01
C TRP A 51 -4.73 -12.98 -5.76
N GLY A 52 -5.57 -12.83 -4.75
CA GLY A 52 -5.45 -13.58 -3.50
C GLY A 52 -4.35 -13.06 -2.59
N HIS A 53 -3.96 -11.79 -2.73
CA HIS A 53 -2.94 -11.16 -1.90
C HIS A 53 -3.55 -10.55 -0.65
N GLU A 54 -2.82 -10.62 0.46
CA GLU A 54 -3.15 -9.84 1.64
C GLU A 54 -2.67 -8.42 1.47
N PHE A 55 -3.44 -7.47 2.00
CA PHE A 55 -3.06 -6.07 1.91
C PHE A 55 -3.43 -5.30 3.17
N TYR A 56 -2.81 -4.14 3.32
CA TYR A 56 -3.11 -3.18 4.37
C TYR A 56 -3.33 -1.82 3.72
N THR A 57 -4.22 -1.01 4.28
CA THR A 57 -4.45 0.37 3.82
C THR A 57 -4.26 1.34 4.97
N GLU A 58 -3.83 2.57 4.67
CA GLU A 58 -3.58 3.62 5.67
C GLU A 58 -2.72 3.09 6.81
N ALA A 59 -1.71 2.31 6.48
CA ALA A 59 -0.90 1.59 7.45
C ALA A 59 0.33 2.41 7.84
N ILE A 60 0.55 2.54 9.14
CA ILE A 60 1.66 3.34 9.67
C ILE A 60 2.80 2.41 10.08
N PHE A 61 3.99 2.67 9.56
CA PHE A 61 5.20 1.94 9.94
C PHE A 61 5.61 2.33 11.35
N ALA A 62 5.90 1.33 12.18
CA ALA A 62 6.21 1.55 13.59
C ALA A 62 7.47 2.39 13.79
N ASP A 63 8.51 2.14 12.99
CA ASP A 63 9.80 2.82 13.16
C ASP A 63 9.80 4.26 12.66
N SER A 64 9.25 4.51 11.48
CA SER A 64 9.33 5.82 10.84
C SER A 64 8.13 6.71 11.09
N GLY A 65 6.97 6.13 11.42
CA GLY A 65 5.72 6.86 11.51
C GLY A 65 5.11 7.21 10.15
N LEU A 66 5.73 6.77 9.06
CA LEU A 66 5.20 7.03 7.72
C LEU A 66 3.96 6.17 7.46
N ARG A 67 3.00 6.74 6.74
CA ARG A 67 1.76 6.06 6.38
C ARG A 67 1.80 5.66 4.91
N ALA A 68 1.47 4.40 4.63
CA ALA A 68 1.34 3.89 3.28
C ALA A 68 -0.13 3.83 2.87
N ASP A 69 -0.44 4.22 1.63
CA ASP A 69 -1.81 4.13 1.11
C ASP A 69 -2.27 2.68 1.04
N VAL A 70 -1.52 1.84 0.33
CA VAL A 70 -1.81 0.41 0.20
C VAL A 70 -0.49 -0.36 0.25
N ILE A 71 -0.46 -1.43 1.03
CA ILE A 71 0.69 -2.35 1.06
C ILE A 71 0.21 -3.71 0.57
N ASP A 72 0.85 -4.23 -0.48
CA ASP A 72 0.69 -5.61 -0.90
C ASP A 72 1.65 -6.46 -0.07
N ALA A 73 1.11 -7.22 0.86
CA ALA A 73 1.93 -8.01 1.79
C ALA A 73 2.52 -9.26 1.13
N ASP A 74 1.96 -9.72 0.02
CA ASP A 74 2.48 -10.88 -0.72
C ASP A 74 3.69 -10.52 -1.56
N GLU A 75 3.70 -9.32 -2.16
CA GLU A 75 4.79 -8.85 -3.02
C GLU A 75 5.74 -7.89 -2.31
N ALA A 76 5.43 -7.49 -1.08
CA ALA A 76 6.21 -6.49 -0.32
C ALA A 76 6.35 -5.17 -1.09
N ILE A 77 5.24 -4.70 -1.63
CA ILE A 77 5.18 -3.46 -2.43
C ILE A 77 4.20 -2.49 -1.80
N ILE A 78 4.60 -1.22 -1.75
CA ILE A 78 3.70 -0.13 -1.37
C ILE A 78 3.18 0.53 -2.64
N TYR A 79 1.87 0.69 -2.74
CA TYR A 79 1.23 1.50 -3.78
C TYR A 79 0.83 2.83 -3.15
N GLU A 80 1.38 3.93 -3.67
CA GLU A 80 1.05 5.28 -3.22
C GLU A 80 0.30 6.00 -4.33
N VAL A 81 -0.86 6.55 -4.00
CA VAL A 81 -1.69 7.29 -4.94
C VAL A 81 -1.31 8.78 -4.86
N TYR A 82 -1.06 9.39 -6.00
CA TYR A 82 -0.71 10.82 -6.07
C TYR A 82 -1.59 11.54 -7.09
N GLN A 83 -1.71 12.87 -6.97
CA GLN A 83 -2.51 13.67 -7.89
C GLN A 83 -1.65 14.65 -8.69
N THR A 84 -0.84 15.46 -8.01
CA THR A 84 -0.12 16.55 -8.65
C THR A 84 1.34 16.64 -8.25
N GLU A 85 1.86 15.66 -7.53
CA GLU A 85 3.25 15.69 -7.07
C GLU A 85 4.23 15.54 -8.24
N GLY A 86 5.33 16.30 -8.20
CA GLY A 86 6.40 16.17 -9.18
C GLY A 86 7.27 14.95 -8.92
N GLU A 87 8.04 14.55 -9.94
CA GLU A 87 8.89 13.36 -9.91
C GLU A 87 9.89 13.37 -8.74
N ASP A 88 10.56 14.52 -8.50
CA ASP A 88 11.54 14.62 -7.42
C ASP A 88 10.91 14.40 -6.06
N SER A 89 9.71 14.92 -5.84
CA SER A 89 8.97 14.73 -4.61
C SER A 89 8.62 13.27 -4.40
N LEU A 90 8.16 12.59 -5.46
CA LEU A 90 7.82 11.16 -5.41
C LEU A 90 9.07 10.32 -5.12
N MET A 91 10.19 10.63 -5.72
CA MET A 91 11.43 9.90 -5.48
C MET A 91 11.92 10.04 -4.05
N ARG A 92 11.86 11.24 -3.47
CA ARG A 92 12.22 11.45 -2.07
C ARG A 92 11.31 10.68 -1.14
N LYS A 93 10.02 10.65 -1.46
CA LYS A 93 9.04 9.89 -0.69
C LYS A 93 9.34 8.40 -0.73
N ALA A 94 9.61 7.86 -1.93
CA ALA A 94 9.95 6.45 -2.11
C ALA A 94 11.15 6.04 -1.28
N ALA A 95 12.18 6.89 -1.23
CA ALA A 95 13.42 6.60 -0.50
C ALA A 95 13.20 6.52 1.03
N SER A 96 12.10 7.06 1.54
CA SER A 96 11.80 7.09 2.97
C SER A 96 11.11 5.83 3.47
N TYR A 97 10.58 5.00 2.57
CA TYR A 97 9.87 3.79 2.95
C TYR A 97 10.78 2.57 3.00
N PRO A 98 10.47 1.59 3.86
CA PRO A 98 11.30 0.37 3.98
C PRO A 98 11.07 -0.66 2.89
N LEU A 99 10.11 -0.45 2.00
CA LEU A 99 9.73 -1.38 0.93
C LEU A 99 9.76 -0.66 -0.41
N GLU A 100 9.73 -1.44 -1.48
CA GLU A 100 9.57 -0.89 -2.84
C GLU A 100 8.28 -0.10 -2.91
N VAL A 101 8.32 1.08 -3.55
CA VAL A 101 7.14 1.95 -3.71
C VAL A 101 6.84 2.10 -5.20
N ARG A 102 5.56 1.94 -5.55
CA ARG A 102 5.05 2.21 -6.89
C ARG A 102 4.00 3.29 -6.78
N PHE A 103 4.12 4.32 -7.61
CA PHE A 103 3.21 5.46 -7.60
C PHE A 103 2.16 5.30 -8.68
N ILE A 104 0.90 5.51 -8.31
CA ILE A 104 -0.24 5.45 -9.23
C ILE A 104 -0.94 6.81 -9.19
N ALA A 105 -1.10 7.43 -10.35
CA ALA A 105 -1.80 8.71 -10.43
C ALA A 105 -3.29 8.51 -10.16
N ALA A 106 -3.88 9.35 -9.31
CA ALA A 106 -5.32 9.36 -9.09
C ALA A 106 -6.01 9.68 -10.43
N GLY A 107 -7.08 8.94 -10.74
CA GLY A 107 -7.76 9.06 -12.02
C GLY A 107 -7.16 8.20 -13.13
N GLN A 108 -5.97 7.67 -12.94
CA GLN A 108 -5.35 6.72 -13.84
C GLN A 108 -6.01 5.36 -13.64
N ARG A 109 -5.95 4.52 -14.66
CA ARG A 109 -6.42 3.14 -14.52
C ARG A 109 -5.33 2.30 -13.87
N PHE A 110 -5.68 1.52 -12.86
CA PHE A 110 -4.75 0.55 -12.29
C PHE A 110 -4.71 -0.68 -13.19
N GLU A 111 -3.56 -0.96 -13.76
CA GLU A 111 -3.39 -2.07 -14.69
C GLU A 111 -2.53 -3.17 -14.08
N GLU A 112 -2.94 -4.39 -14.37
CA GLU A 112 -2.17 -5.57 -14.08
C GLU A 112 -0.92 -5.58 -14.93
N LYS A 113 0.17 -6.02 -14.38
CA LYS A 113 1.43 -6.17 -15.12
C LYS A 113 1.45 -7.44 -15.94
#